data_7b285722f57b03960c7e0a1f895c79f5
#
_entry.id   7b285722f57b03960c7e0a1f895c79f5
#
_cell.length_a   1.000
_cell.length_b   1.000
_cell.length_c   1.000
_cell.angle_alpha   90.00
_cell.angle_beta   90.00
_cell.angle_gamma   90.00
#
_symmetry.space_group_name_H-M   'P 1'
#
loop_
_entity.id
_entity.type
_entity.pdbx_description
1 polymer ?
#
loop_
_entity_poly.entity_id
_entity_poly.type
_entity_poly.pdbx_seq_one_letter_code
_entity_poly.pdbx_strand_id
1 'polypeptide(L)'
;AGVVLAVGPGAVLDVGGLAGPGMRGYVAVAGGFDVPVVLGSRATFVLGGLGGLHGRALVAGDVLQLGSAENGNAPMDVAPLLPVLGQAWDVRVVTGPHGAPEHLTAQGARDVFNATWTVDHRADRTGIRLLGPRPGWARTDGGEAGLHPSNVHDSGYPVGGVMLSGDTPVVVGPDGPSLGGFVVPCAVIGADRWKL
;
A
#
# COMPACT_ATOMS: atom_id res chain seq x y z
N ALA A 1 -16.02 9.01 9.66
CA ALA A 1 -15.69 7.64 9.26
C ALA A 1 -16.03 6.66 10.38
N GLY A 2 -16.27 5.38 10.03
CA GLY A 2 -16.60 4.34 11.02
C GLY A 2 -18.03 4.36 11.56
N VAL A 3 -18.91 5.14 10.97
CA VAL A 3 -20.31 5.25 11.37
C VAL A 3 -21.17 4.23 10.61
N VAL A 4 -22.07 3.55 11.31
CA VAL A 4 -23.05 2.66 10.71
C VAL A 4 -24.25 3.47 10.23
N LEU A 5 -24.62 3.26 8.97
CA LEU A 5 -25.77 3.89 8.35
C LEU A 5 -26.80 2.82 7.91
N ALA A 6 -28.05 3.02 8.26
CA ALA A 6 -29.16 2.25 7.69
C ALA A 6 -29.59 2.92 6.38
N VAL A 7 -29.48 2.20 5.28
CA VAL A 7 -29.80 2.69 3.94
C VAL A 7 -30.99 1.89 3.42
N GLY A 8 -32.14 2.55 3.24
CA GLY A 8 -33.36 1.94 2.74
C GLY A 8 -33.40 1.84 1.21
N PRO A 9 -34.36 1.08 0.66
CA PRO A 9 -34.58 1.00 -0.80
C PRO A 9 -34.82 2.38 -1.41
N GLY A 10 -34.16 2.64 -2.54
CA GLY A 10 -34.26 3.92 -3.26
C GLY A 10 -33.44 5.07 -2.66
N ALA A 11 -32.77 4.86 -1.52
CA ALA A 11 -31.90 5.87 -0.95
C ALA A 11 -30.59 6.01 -1.75
N VAL A 12 -30.02 7.20 -1.71
CA VAL A 12 -28.72 7.51 -2.33
C VAL A 12 -27.70 7.74 -1.23
N LEU A 13 -26.57 7.02 -1.32
CA LEU A 13 -25.41 7.25 -0.48
C LEU A 13 -24.37 8.06 -1.27
N ASP A 14 -24.15 9.30 -0.87
CA ASP A 14 -23.07 10.14 -1.40
C ASP A 14 -21.88 10.07 -0.42
N VAL A 15 -20.79 9.50 -0.86
CA VAL A 15 -19.56 9.37 -0.07
C VAL A 15 -18.71 10.65 -0.13
N GLY A 16 -18.87 11.44 -1.18
CA GLY A 16 -18.12 12.68 -1.40
C GLY A 16 -16.62 12.46 -1.57
N GLY A 17 -15.87 13.55 -1.40
CA GLY A 17 -14.41 13.53 -1.41
C GLY A 17 -13.82 13.23 -0.03
N LEU A 18 -12.56 12.78 -0.01
CA LEU A 18 -11.82 12.62 1.23
C LEU A 18 -11.52 14.00 1.85
N ALA A 19 -11.92 14.18 3.10
CA ALA A 19 -11.61 15.37 3.88
C ALA A 19 -10.64 15.01 5.01
N GLY A 20 -9.51 15.72 5.09
CA GLY A 20 -8.47 15.46 6.08
C GLY A 20 -7.39 14.47 5.61
N PRO A 21 -6.58 13.95 6.54
CA PRO A 21 -5.50 13.03 6.21
C PRO A 21 -6.03 11.67 5.77
N GLY A 22 -5.27 11.01 4.92
CA GLY A 22 -5.59 9.71 4.34
C GLY A 22 -5.81 9.78 2.83
N MET A 23 -5.59 8.66 2.16
CA MET A 23 -5.68 8.58 0.69
C MET A 23 -6.83 7.69 0.22
N ARG A 24 -7.51 6.99 1.12
CA ARG A 24 -8.52 5.97 0.78
C ARG A 24 -9.72 6.04 1.71
N GLY A 25 -10.89 5.83 1.16
CA GLY A 25 -12.13 5.57 1.90
C GLY A 25 -12.62 4.15 1.62
N TYR A 26 -13.33 3.59 2.57
CA TYR A 26 -13.90 2.24 2.47
C TYR A 26 -15.39 2.28 2.76
N VAL A 27 -16.17 1.61 1.93
CA VAL A 27 -17.59 1.36 2.16
C VAL A 27 -17.77 -0.14 2.39
N ALA A 28 -18.20 -0.50 3.58
CA ALA A 28 -18.55 -1.87 3.91
C ALA A 28 -20.07 -2.02 3.96
N VAL A 29 -20.61 -3.11 3.41
CA VAL A 29 -22.04 -3.42 3.44
C VAL A 29 -22.28 -4.74 4.16
N ALA A 30 -23.39 -4.81 4.88
CA ALA A 30 -23.81 -6.04 5.56
C ALA A 30 -24.01 -7.15 4.49
N GLY A 31 -23.48 -8.34 4.77
CA GLY A 31 -23.45 -9.46 3.81
C GLY A 31 -22.36 -9.38 2.76
N GLY A 32 -21.67 -8.25 2.63
CA GLY A 32 -20.65 -8.03 1.60
C GLY A 32 -21.23 -7.92 0.20
N PHE A 33 -20.35 -7.88 -0.80
CA PHE A 33 -20.74 -7.93 -2.21
C PHE A 33 -20.70 -9.37 -2.71
N ASP A 34 -21.79 -9.80 -3.37
CA ASP A 34 -21.87 -11.13 -3.98
C ASP A 34 -21.23 -11.11 -5.37
N VAL A 35 -19.91 -11.24 -5.37
CA VAL A 35 -19.09 -11.38 -6.58
C VAL A 35 -18.38 -12.75 -6.54
N PRO A 36 -17.97 -13.30 -7.69
CA PRO A 36 -17.30 -14.60 -7.75
C PRO A 36 -16.05 -14.67 -6.87
N VAL A 37 -15.85 -15.82 -6.24
CA VAL A 37 -14.58 -16.14 -5.56
C VAL A 37 -13.58 -16.60 -6.61
N VAL A 38 -12.46 -15.89 -6.73
CA VAL A 38 -11.36 -16.23 -7.64
C VAL A 38 -10.09 -16.40 -6.80
N LEU A 39 -9.43 -17.54 -6.92
CA LEU A 39 -8.24 -17.89 -6.11
C LEU A 39 -8.45 -17.70 -4.59
N GLY A 40 -9.65 -18.02 -4.10
CA GLY A 40 -10.00 -17.89 -2.69
C GLY A 40 -10.35 -16.47 -2.23
N SER A 41 -10.44 -15.50 -3.12
CA SER A 41 -10.71 -14.08 -2.80
C SER A 41 -11.86 -13.52 -3.64
N ARG A 42 -12.60 -12.56 -3.06
CA ARG A 42 -13.57 -11.71 -3.79
C ARG A 42 -12.97 -10.35 -4.21
N ALA A 43 -11.69 -10.10 -3.91
CA ALA A 43 -11.01 -8.87 -4.29
C ALA A 43 -10.78 -8.79 -5.80
N THR A 44 -10.72 -7.58 -6.33
CA THR A 44 -10.36 -7.31 -7.72
C THR A 44 -8.85 -7.16 -7.85
N PHE A 45 -8.24 -7.91 -8.76
CA PHE A 45 -6.87 -7.69 -9.20
C PHE A 45 -6.90 -7.07 -10.60
N VAL A 46 -6.90 -5.74 -10.65
CA VAL A 46 -7.12 -4.97 -11.88
C VAL A 46 -6.05 -5.25 -12.94
N LEU A 47 -4.78 -5.37 -12.53
CA LEU A 47 -3.68 -5.63 -13.45
C LEU A 47 -3.82 -6.96 -14.18
N GLY A 48 -4.33 -7.98 -13.48
CA GLY A 48 -4.58 -9.31 -14.07
C GLY A 48 -5.98 -9.47 -14.68
N GLY A 49 -6.86 -8.48 -14.56
CA GLY A 49 -8.24 -8.57 -15.02
C GLY A 49 -9.07 -9.64 -14.30
N LEU A 50 -8.78 -9.93 -13.02
CA LEU A 50 -9.35 -11.03 -12.26
C LEU A 50 -10.14 -10.55 -11.04
N GLY A 51 -11.13 -11.34 -10.63
CA GLY A 51 -11.89 -11.17 -9.40
C GLY A 51 -12.85 -9.98 -9.41
N GLY A 52 -13.49 -9.73 -8.27
CA GLY A 52 -14.47 -8.66 -8.11
C GLY A 52 -15.58 -8.66 -9.18
N LEU A 53 -16.05 -7.48 -9.55
CA LEU A 53 -16.98 -7.30 -10.64
C LEU A 53 -16.20 -7.16 -11.96
N HIS A 54 -16.19 -8.20 -12.79
CA HIS A 54 -15.56 -8.23 -14.12
C HIS A 54 -14.04 -7.95 -14.15
N GLY A 55 -13.31 -8.15 -13.04
CA GLY A 55 -11.84 -7.98 -13.00
C GLY A 55 -11.35 -6.55 -13.19
N ARG A 56 -12.20 -5.54 -13.04
CA ARG A 56 -11.89 -4.12 -13.25
C ARG A 56 -12.38 -3.24 -12.10
N ALA A 57 -11.93 -2.00 -12.08
CA ALA A 57 -12.53 -0.98 -11.22
C ALA A 57 -14.02 -0.77 -11.58
N LEU A 58 -14.80 -0.39 -10.59
CA LEU A 58 -16.22 -0.06 -10.79
C LEU A 58 -16.36 1.20 -11.65
N VAL A 59 -17.39 1.20 -12.48
CA VAL A 59 -17.76 2.34 -13.31
C VAL A 59 -19.22 2.71 -13.08
N ALA A 60 -19.60 3.92 -13.48
CA ALA A 60 -20.99 4.37 -13.40
C ALA A 60 -21.92 3.40 -14.13
N GLY A 61 -23.02 3.03 -13.50
CA GLY A 61 -23.99 2.08 -14.02
C GLY A 61 -23.77 0.62 -13.59
N ASP A 62 -22.65 0.31 -12.93
CA ASP A 62 -22.45 -1.03 -12.34
C ASP A 62 -23.48 -1.30 -11.24
N VAL A 63 -23.99 -2.54 -11.22
CA VAL A 63 -24.91 -3.04 -10.22
C VAL A 63 -24.21 -4.12 -9.42
N LEU A 64 -24.09 -3.92 -8.11
CA LEU A 64 -23.50 -4.88 -7.18
C LEU A 64 -24.62 -5.58 -6.40
N GLN A 65 -24.67 -6.89 -6.49
CA GLN A 65 -25.52 -7.68 -5.64
C GLN A 65 -24.93 -7.77 -4.23
N LEU A 66 -25.79 -7.76 -3.23
CA LEU A 66 -25.38 -7.93 -1.83
C LEU A 66 -25.47 -9.41 -1.45
N GLY A 67 -24.51 -9.87 -0.68
CA GLY A 67 -24.53 -11.19 -0.09
C GLY A 67 -25.57 -11.29 1.05
N SER A 68 -25.86 -12.52 1.48
CA SER A 68 -26.76 -12.77 2.60
C SER A 68 -26.14 -12.27 3.90
N ALA A 69 -26.90 -11.52 4.67
CA ALA A 69 -26.55 -11.06 6.02
C ALA A 69 -26.90 -12.09 7.12
N GLU A 70 -27.29 -13.31 6.77
CA GLU A 70 -27.82 -14.32 7.71
C GLU A 70 -26.86 -14.72 8.84
N ASN A 71 -25.57 -14.49 8.67
CA ASN A 71 -24.54 -14.74 9.70
C ASN A 71 -23.92 -13.43 10.22
N GLY A 72 -24.58 -12.31 9.96
CA GLY A 72 -24.05 -11.00 10.31
C GLY A 72 -24.02 -10.77 11.82
N ASN A 73 -22.85 -10.52 12.36
CA ASN A 73 -22.75 -9.75 13.58
C ASN A 73 -23.59 -8.47 13.41
N ALA A 74 -24.29 -8.05 14.45
CA ALA A 74 -25.00 -6.78 14.45
C ALA A 74 -24.06 -5.67 13.94
N PRO A 75 -24.55 -4.71 13.14
CA PRO A 75 -23.73 -3.60 12.70
C PRO A 75 -23.09 -2.92 13.91
N MET A 76 -21.77 -2.79 13.86
CA MET A 76 -20.98 -2.24 14.96
C MET A 76 -20.35 -0.91 14.52
N ASP A 77 -20.52 0.11 15.34
CA ASP A 77 -19.76 1.34 15.17
C ASP A 77 -18.28 1.07 15.41
N VAL A 78 -17.48 1.21 14.35
CA VAL A 78 -16.03 0.98 14.40
C VAL A 78 -15.24 2.27 14.61
N ALA A 79 -15.90 3.43 14.71
CA ALA A 79 -15.22 4.70 14.92
C ALA A 79 -14.26 4.69 16.12
N PRO A 80 -14.59 4.07 17.27
CA PRO A 80 -13.68 3.97 18.40
C PRO A 80 -12.44 3.09 18.14
N LEU A 81 -12.48 2.24 17.12
CA LEU A 81 -11.39 1.31 16.77
C LEU A 81 -10.47 1.89 15.70
N LEU A 82 -10.87 2.99 15.06
CA LEU A 82 -10.06 3.60 14.02
C LEU A 82 -8.93 4.43 14.63
N PRO A 83 -7.71 4.35 14.06
CA PRO A 83 -6.63 5.20 14.50
C PRO A 83 -6.92 6.66 14.18
N VAL A 84 -6.41 7.57 15.02
CA VAL A 84 -6.41 8.99 14.70
C VAL A 84 -5.40 9.22 13.57
N LEU A 85 -5.89 9.63 12.42
CA LEU A 85 -5.06 9.88 11.26
C LEU A 85 -4.41 11.26 11.39
N GLY A 86 -3.09 11.30 11.19
CA GLY A 86 -2.29 12.52 11.11
C GLY A 86 -1.78 12.77 9.70
N GLN A 87 -1.17 13.94 9.50
CA GLN A 87 -0.53 14.28 8.22
C GLN A 87 0.95 13.86 8.18
N ALA A 88 1.52 13.51 9.31
CA ALA A 88 2.89 13.05 9.45
C ALA A 88 2.93 11.82 10.37
N TRP A 89 3.80 10.89 10.04
CA TRP A 89 3.93 9.62 10.73
C TRP A 89 5.38 9.27 10.97
N ASP A 90 5.71 8.87 12.18
CA ASP A 90 6.94 8.13 12.44
C ASP A 90 6.67 6.65 12.15
N VAL A 91 7.36 6.12 11.13
CA VAL A 91 7.22 4.73 10.69
C VAL A 91 8.48 3.97 11.08
N ARG A 92 8.32 2.99 11.96
CA ARG A 92 9.44 2.16 12.42
C ARG A 92 9.80 1.12 11.35
N VAL A 93 11.09 0.94 11.14
CA VAL A 93 11.62 0.00 10.16
C VAL A 93 12.67 -0.91 10.78
N VAL A 94 12.86 -2.08 10.19
CA VAL A 94 14.01 -2.95 10.42
C VAL A 94 14.97 -2.84 9.26
N THR A 95 16.25 -3.08 9.48
CA THR A 95 17.26 -3.11 8.42
C THR A 95 16.98 -4.25 7.45
N GLY A 96 17.16 -3.96 6.17
CA GLY A 96 17.09 -4.94 5.09
C GLY A 96 18.47 -5.47 4.70
N PRO A 97 18.53 -6.32 3.68
CA PRO A 97 19.77 -6.97 3.26
C PRO A 97 20.78 -6.03 2.55
N HIS A 98 20.33 -4.88 2.04
CA HIS A 98 21.13 -4.03 1.17
C HIS A 98 21.41 -2.67 1.83
N GLY A 99 22.31 -2.67 2.79
CA GLY A 99 22.66 -1.48 3.57
C GLY A 99 24.03 -0.89 3.25
N ALA A 100 24.56 -0.16 4.22
CA ALA A 100 25.95 0.31 4.22
C ALA A 100 26.83 -0.79 4.86
N PRO A 101 28.11 -0.88 4.45
CA PRO A 101 28.81 0.00 3.45
C PRO A 101 28.71 -0.50 2.01
N GLU A 102 28.07 -1.61 1.73
CA GLU A 102 28.15 -2.30 0.44
C GLU A 102 27.32 -1.58 -0.65
N HIS A 103 26.11 -1.16 -0.34
CA HIS A 103 25.20 -0.54 -1.30
C HIS A 103 25.06 0.97 -1.08
N LEU A 104 24.96 1.37 0.16
CA LEU A 104 24.82 2.78 0.58
C LEU A 104 26.07 3.24 1.34
N THR A 105 26.37 4.54 1.22
CA THR A 105 27.32 5.17 2.14
C THR A 105 26.73 5.20 3.54
N ALA A 106 27.57 5.38 4.56
CA ALA A 106 27.08 5.54 5.93
C ALA A 106 26.12 6.74 6.08
N GLN A 107 26.34 7.82 5.31
CA GLN A 107 25.40 8.96 5.29
C GLN A 107 24.13 8.59 4.55
N GLY A 108 24.21 7.94 3.38
CA GLY A 108 23.05 7.50 2.62
C GLY A 108 22.13 6.56 3.40
N ALA A 109 22.71 5.64 4.18
CA ALA A 109 21.94 4.81 5.09
C ALA A 109 21.23 5.65 6.17
N ARG A 110 21.94 6.60 6.82
CA ARG A 110 21.32 7.51 7.79
C ARG A 110 20.18 8.31 7.18
N ASP A 111 20.32 8.79 5.96
CA ASP A 111 19.29 9.58 5.28
C ASP A 111 18.05 8.74 5.00
N VAL A 112 18.21 7.49 4.56
CA VAL A 112 17.07 6.58 4.37
C VAL A 112 16.27 6.39 5.66
N PHE A 113 16.95 6.25 6.81
CA PHE A 113 16.29 5.97 8.09
C PHE A 113 15.75 7.22 8.81
N ASN A 114 16.34 8.39 8.62
CA ASN A 114 16.06 9.56 9.45
C ASN A 114 15.50 10.76 8.67
N ALA A 115 15.52 10.75 7.36
CA ALA A 115 14.94 11.85 6.59
C ALA A 115 13.41 11.89 6.69
N THR A 116 12.87 13.08 6.52
CA THR A 116 11.43 13.25 6.30
C THR A 116 11.13 12.98 4.82
N TRP A 117 10.22 12.06 4.59
CA TRP A 117 9.77 11.66 3.26
C TRP A 117 8.36 12.17 3.01
N THR A 118 8.08 12.64 1.81
CA THR A 118 6.74 13.02 1.38
C THR A 118 6.17 11.95 0.45
N VAL A 119 4.92 11.56 0.66
CA VAL A 119 4.24 10.60 -0.23
C VAL A 119 3.94 11.27 -1.57
N ASP A 120 4.39 10.66 -2.66
CA ASP A 120 4.09 11.09 -4.03
C ASP A 120 2.60 10.82 -4.35
N HIS A 121 1.97 11.69 -5.10
CA HIS A 121 0.57 11.55 -5.55
C HIS A 121 0.31 10.28 -6.38
N ARG A 122 1.35 9.67 -6.95
CA ARG A 122 1.30 8.40 -7.70
C ARG A 122 1.35 7.15 -6.82
N ALA A 123 1.21 7.30 -5.50
CA ALA A 123 1.16 6.18 -4.59
C ALA A 123 -0.16 5.40 -4.73
N ASP A 124 -0.07 4.08 -4.77
CA ASP A 124 -1.20 3.17 -4.84
C ASP A 124 -0.97 1.88 -4.01
N ARG A 125 -1.80 0.88 -4.20
CA ARG A 125 -1.67 -0.41 -3.51
C ARG A 125 -0.47 -1.25 -3.95
N THR A 126 0.11 -0.96 -5.12
CA THR A 126 1.32 -1.61 -5.63
C THR A 126 2.56 -1.09 -4.91
N GLY A 127 2.63 0.23 -4.70
CA GLY A 127 3.75 0.85 -4.01
C GLY A 127 3.54 2.32 -3.69
N ILE A 128 4.06 2.72 -2.55
CA ILE A 128 4.03 4.10 -2.07
C ILE A 128 5.36 4.74 -2.40
N ARG A 129 5.37 5.60 -3.40
CA ARG A 129 6.56 6.38 -3.78
C ARG A 129 6.80 7.49 -2.79
N LEU A 130 8.08 7.68 -2.43
CA LEU A 130 8.50 8.69 -1.48
C LEU A 130 9.39 9.72 -2.16
N LEU A 131 9.16 10.98 -1.85
CA LEU A 131 9.95 12.12 -2.28
C LEU A 131 10.78 12.62 -1.09
N GLY A 132 12.08 12.81 -1.32
CA GLY A 132 13.02 13.23 -0.27
C GLY A 132 14.45 13.28 -0.78
N PRO A 133 15.44 13.16 0.10
CA PRO A 133 16.84 13.22 -0.30
C PRO A 133 17.22 12.06 -1.24
N ARG A 134 18.14 12.34 -2.13
CA ARG A 134 18.70 11.31 -3.01
C ARG A 134 19.54 10.33 -2.17
N PRO A 135 19.39 9.00 -2.38
CA PRO A 135 20.20 8.01 -1.70
C PRO A 135 21.71 8.22 -1.94
N GLY A 136 22.49 8.16 -0.89
CA GLY A 136 23.95 8.20 -0.98
C GLY A 136 24.50 6.82 -1.31
N TRP A 137 24.83 6.57 -2.58
CA TRP A 137 25.33 5.29 -3.06
C TRP A 137 26.82 5.08 -2.70
N ALA A 138 27.18 3.87 -2.26
CA ALA A 138 28.56 3.46 -2.02
C ALA A 138 29.24 2.89 -3.28
N ARG A 139 28.44 2.58 -4.30
CA ARG A 139 28.89 2.02 -5.58
C ARG A 139 28.38 2.87 -6.75
N THR A 140 29.00 2.72 -7.92
CA THR A 140 28.70 3.53 -9.11
C THR A 140 27.61 2.92 -9.98
N ASP A 141 27.44 1.60 -9.91
CA ASP A 141 26.50 0.82 -10.71
C ASP A 141 26.07 -0.46 -9.97
N GLY A 142 25.26 -1.28 -10.59
CA GLY A 142 24.82 -2.58 -10.08
C GLY A 142 25.67 -3.76 -10.56
N GLY A 143 26.78 -3.51 -11.23
CA GLY A 143 27.58 -4.55 -11.87
C GLY A 143 26.78 -5.29 -12.94
N GLU A 144 26.80 -6.62 -12.93
CA GLU A 144 26.05 -7.44 -13.88
C GLU A 144 24.52 -7.30 -13.75
N ALA A 145 24.04 -6.79 -12.61
CA ALA A 145 22.60 -6.59 -12.38
C ALA A 145 22.05 -5.32 -13.06
N GLY A 146 22.89 -4.39 -13.52
CA GLY A 146 22.47 -3.22 -14.28
C GLY A 146 23.31 -1.97 -14.03
N LEU A 147 23.00 -0.92 -14.79
CA LEU A 147 23.82 0.29 -14.84
C LEU A 147 23.60 1.27 -13.68
N HIS A 148 22.55 1.09 -12.89
CA HIS A 148 22.28 1.98 -11.77
C HIS A 148 22.70 1.32 -10.45
N PRO A 149 23.28 2.07 -9.48
CA PRO A 149 23.68 1.50 -8.20
C PRO A 149 22.56 0.89 -7.36
N SER A 150 21.31 1.16 -7.68
CA SER A 150 20.16 0.48 -7.06
C SER A 150 19.93 -0.95 -7.56
N ASN A 151 20.55 -1.34 -8.69
CA ASN A 151 20.28 -2.65 -9.27
C ASN A 151 21.01 -3.76 -8.50
N VAL A 152 20.28 -4.84 -8.22
CA VAL A 152 20.79 -6.11 -7.69
C VAL A 152 20.17 -7.23 -8.50
N HIS A 153 20.77 -8.41 -8.46
CA HIS A 153 20.07 -9.63 -8.87
C HIS A 153 18.87 -9.85 -7.95
N ASP A 154 18.00 -10.75 -8.29
CA ASP A 154 16.73 -10.99 -7.61
C ASP A 154 16.77 -10.83 -6.08
N SER A 155 15.92 -9.96 -5.56
CA SER A 155 15.73 -9.73 -4.13
C SER A 155 14.27 -9.87 -3.76
N GLY A 156 14.00 -10.50 -2.61
CA GLY A 156 12.65 -10.61 -2.05
C GLY A 156 12.09 -9.27 -1.59
N TYR A 157 10.85 -9.00 -1.93
CA TYR A 157 10.14 -7.78 -1.55
C TYR A 157 8.97 -8.12 -0.61
N PRO A 158 9.15 -8.00 0.70
CA PRO A 158 8.01 -8.13 1.61
C PRO A 158 7.08 -6.92 1.49
N VAL A 159 5.81 -7.09 1.78
CA VAL A 159 4.89 -5.94 1.98
C VAL A 159 5.44 -5.03 3.06
N GLY A 160 5.59 -3.75 2.76
CA GLY A 160 6.28 -2.78 3.61
C GLY A 160 7.79 -2.71 3.41
N GLY A 161 8.38 -3.55 2.54
CA GLY A 161 9.77 -3.41 2.12
C GLY A 161 9.99 -2.09 1.40
N VAL A 162 11.06 -1.38 1.74
CA VAL A 162 11.42 -0.13 1.07
C VAL A 162 12.46 -0.45 0.03
N MET A 163 12.07 -0.50 -1.23
CA MET A 163 13.00 -0.68 -2.35
C MET A 163 13.43 0.67 -2.91
N LEU A 164 14.67 0.76 -3.39
CA LEU A 164 15.17 1.94 -4.09
C LEU A 164 15.11 1.70 -5.60
N SER A 165 14.04 2.16 -6.23
CA SER A 165 13.88 2.12 -7.69
C SER A 165 14.60 3.32 -8.32
N GLY A 166 15.85 3.12 -8.74
CA GLY A 166 16.76 4.22 -9.01
C GLY A 166 17.01 5.00 -7.72
N ASP A 167 16.87 6.32 -7.76
CA ASP A 167 17.01 7.20 -6.60
C ASP A 167 15.70 7.39 -5.81
N THR A 168 14.62 6.70 -6.18
CA THR A 168 13.31 6.86 -5.56
C THR A 168 13.00 5.72 -4.61
N PRO A 169 12.81 5.97 -3.30
CA PRO A 169 12.31 4.94 -2.40
C PRO A 169 10.82 4.65 -2.69
N VAL A 170 10.50 3.36 -2.71
CA VAL A 170 9.13 2.88 -2.89
C VAL A 170 8.84 1.86 -1.81
N VAL A 171 7.84 2.12 -0.98
CA VAL A 171 7.36 1.14 0.00
C VAL A 171 6.44 0.17 -0.71
N VAL A 172 6.79 -1.10 -0.72
CA VAL A 172 6.03 -2.16 -1.40
C VAL A 172 4.66 -2.33 -0.75
N GLY A 173 3.63 -2.19 -1.53
CA GLY A 173 2.25 -2.35 -1.11
C GLY A 173 1.76 -3.81 -1.13
N PRO A 174 0.52 -4.06 -0.69
CA PRO A 174 -0.05 -5.41 -0.67
C PRO A 174 -0.24 -6.02 -2.07
N ASP A 175 -0.37 -5.22 -3.11
CA ASP A 175 -0.46 -5.65 -4.52
C ASP A 175 0.88 -5.49 -5.26
N GLY A 176 1.95 -5.18 -4.52
CA GLY A 176 3.29 -5.02 -5.07
C GLY A 176 3.98 -6.33 -5.43
N PRO A 177 5.08 -6.26 -6.17
CA PRO A 177 5.85 -7.44 -6.53
C PRO A 177 6.49 -8.09 -5.28
N SER A 178 6.59 -9.42 -5.27
CA SER A 178 7.26 -10.16 -4.22
C SER A 178 8.76 -10.38 -4.47
N LEU A 179 9.21 -10.08 -5.69
CA LEU A 179 10.58 -10.27 -6.15
C LEU A 179 10.94 -9.17 -7.15
N GLY A 180 12.20 -8.75 -7.16
CA GLY A 180 12.69 -7.80 -8.17
C GLY A 180 14.17 -7.45 -8.00
N GLY A 181 14.66 -6.60 -8.87
CA GLY A 181 16.07 -6.28 -9.07
C GLY A 181 16.52 -4.96 -8.44
N PHE A 182 15.95 -4.53 -7.32
CA PHE A 182 16.37 -3.31 -6.63
C PHE A 182 16.79 -3.57 -5.19
N VAL A 183 17.72 -2.78 -4.69
CA VAL A 183 18.15 -2.83 -3.29
C VAL A 183 16.99 -2.56 -2.33
N VAL A 184 16.98 -3.26 -1.21
CA VAL A 184 15.99 -3.12 -0.12
C VAL A 184 16.74 -2.81 1.18
N PRO A 185 16.99 -1.54 1.51
CA PRO A 185 17.73 -1.15 2.72
C PRO A 185 16.96 -1.37 4.01
N CYS A 186 15.63 -1.38 3.97
CA CYS A 186 14.80 -1.56 5.16
C CYS A 186 13.40 -2.08 4.83
N ALA A 187 12.67 -2.47 5.87
CA ALA A 187 11.26 -2.83 5.76
C ALA A 187 10.48 -2.30 6.96
N VAL A 188 9.26 -1.83 6.72
CA VAL A 188 8.33 -1.35 7.76
C VAL A 188 7.90 -2.53 8.64
N ILE A 189 7.95 -2.37 9.96
CA ILE A 189 7.52 -3.40 10.90
C ILE A 189 6.00 -3.64 10.79
N GLY A 190 5.57 -4.87 11.08
CA GLY A 190 4.16 -5.27 10.95
C GLY A 190 3.19 -4.36 11.72
N ALA A 191 3.59 -3.92 12.91
CA ALA A 191 2.78 -3.04 13.76
C ALA A 191 2.55 -1.62 13.19
N ASP A 192 3.36 -1.18 12.23
CA ASP A 192 3.26 0.16 11.63
C ASP A 192 2.70 0.14 10.19
N ARG A 193 2.42 -1.04 9.61
CA ARG A 193 1.91 -1.15 8.24
C ARG A 193 0.57 -0.45 8.02
N TRP A 194 -0.23 -0.29 9.03
CA TRP A 194 -1.50 0.43 8.95
C TRP A 194 -1.35 1.94 8.71
N LYS A 195 -0.13 2.47 8.88
CA LYS A 195 0.21 3.88 8.61
C LYS A 195 0.48 4.16 7.12
N LEU A 196 0.56 3.11 6.30
CA LEU A 196 0.93 3.15 4.88
C LEU A 196 -0.26 3.30 3.94
#